data_6f5677d4a51f0bd684625a7925adc3e0
#
_entry.id   6f5677d4a51f0bd684625a7925adc3e0
#
_cell.length_a   1.000
_cell.length_b   1.000
_cell.length_c   1.000
_cell.angle_alpha   90.00
_cell.angle_beta   90.00
_cell.angle_gamma   90.00
#
_symmetry.space_group_name_H-M   'P 1'
#
loop_
_entity.id
_entity.type
_entity.pdbx_description
1 polymer ?
#
loop_
_entity_poly.entity_id
_entity_poly.type
_entity_poly.pdbx_seq_one_letter_code
_entity_poly.pdbx_strand_id
1 'polypeptide(L)'
;EIAPRADRNTFPPYTAGLNTRVFVGTRWHGCTSGYVFANGFGYFGSTAGHCGRVNDGVVIGPAIVDVIRANGYQPHRWVQADAALFSLSAHGWAHRSEIRAGVGGRSQRTVTGKYRNAQIGNGLELCFQGVTSDSGNCAPVVRANQWICCDAAGKEFYYSCISHPSLPGDSGGPVYRPVEPGRAIAAGMVSSSVTVNGTRMTCFSTVESIEYI
;
A
#
# COMPACT_ATOMS: atom_id res chain seq x y z
N GLU A 1 -24.10 1.35 -11.90
CA GLU A 1 -24.29 0.87 -10.52
C GLU A 1 -23.07 0.01 -10.15
N ILE A 2 -22.17 0.54 -9.30
CA ILE A 2 -20.99 -0.19 -8.86
C ILE A 2 -21.49 -1.17 -7.79
N ALA A 3 -21.40 -2.48 -8.08
CA ALA A 3 -21.78 -3.52 -7.14
C ALA A 3 -21.07 -3.30 -5.80
N PRO A 4 -21.73 -3.56 -4.66
CA PRO A 4 -21.15 -3.31 -3.35
C PRO A 4 -19.84 -4.12 -3.19
N ARG A 5 -18.77 -3.43 -2.87
CA ARG A 5 -17.41 -3.99 -2.64
C ARG A 5 -17.35 -4.67 -1.27
N ALA A 6 -18.29 -5.59 -1.00
CA ALA A 6 -18.52 -6.16 0.32
C ALA A 6 -17.27 -6.82 0.91
N ASP A 7 -16.46 -7.47 0.07
CA ASP A 7 -15.31 -8.24 0.54
C ASP A 7 -14.11 -7.38 0.97
N ARG A 8 -14.06 -6.10 0.53
CA ARG A 8 -13.01 -5.15 0.93
C ARG A 8 -13.36 -4.31 2.15
N ASN A 9 -14.59 -4.42 2.62
CA ASN A 9 -15.07 -3.75 3.84
C ASN A 9 -15.16 -4.69 5.04
N THR A 10 -14.69 -5.94 4.90
CA THR A 10 -14.69 -6.91 6.01
C THR A 10 -13.52 -6.63 6.95
N PHE A 11 -13.84 -6.33 8.20
CA PHE A 11 -12.84 -6.14 9.24
C PHE A 11 -13.45 -6.50 10.62
N PRO A 12 -12.75 -7.20 11.52
CA PRO A 12 -11.51 -7.93 11.33
C PRO A 12 -11.68 -9.24 10.53
N PRO A 13 -10.61 -9.94 10.10
CA PRO A 13 -9.20 -9.65 10.34
C PRO A 13 -8.62 -8.61 9.37
N TYR A 14 -7.56 -7.90 9.80
CA TYR A 14 -6.78 -7.03 8.93
C TYR A 14 -6.01 -7.86 7.90
N THR A 15 -6.12 -7.45 6.65
CA THR A 15 -5.36 -7.99 5.50
C THR A 15 -4.99 -6.81 4.57
N ALA A 16 -4.05 -7.01 3.66
CA ALA A 16 -3.77 -6.01 2.63
C ALA A 16 -4.90 -5.96 1.57
N GLY A 17 -5.16 -4.78 1.01
CA GLY A 17 -6.16 -4.56 -0.04
C GLY A 17 -7.56 -4.22 0.46
N LEU A 18 -7.73 -3.88 1.73
CA LEU A 18 -9.01 -3.42 2.29
C LEU A 18 -9.24 -1.93 2.02
N ASN A 19 -10.51 -1.54 2.00
CA ASN A 19 -10.90 -0.13 1.93
C ASN A 19 -10.53 0.57 3.25
N THR A 20 -9.62 1.52 3.14
CA THR A 20 -9.10 2.29 4.26
C THR A 20 -9.45 3.75 4.08
N ARG A 21 -9.89 4.40 5.14
CA ARG A 21 -10.14 5.84 5.18
C ARG A 21 -9.33 6.47 6.29
N VAL A 22 -8.72 7.61 6.01
CA VAL A 22 -7.96 8.38 6.99
C VAL A 22 -8.66 9.72 7.19
N PHE A 23 -8.88 10.11 8.44
CA PHE A 23 -9.54 11.36 8.80
C PHE A 23 -8.50 12.45 8.98
N VAL A 24 -8.40 13.35 8.00
CA VAL A 24 -7.44 14.45 7.96
C VAL A 24 -8.17 15.77 8.18
N GLY A 25 -7.97 16.39 9.34
CA GLY A 25 -8.68 17.61 9.72
C GLY A 25 -10.20 17.39 9.80
N THR A 26 -10.94 17.77 8.77
CA THR A 26 -12.41 17.63 8.69
C THR A 26 -12.87 16.72 7.56
N ARG A 27 -11.96 16.04 6.87
CA ARG A 27 -12.26 15.27 5.66
C ARG A 27 -11.75 13.83 5.73
N TRP A 28 -12.47 12.93 5.09
CA TRP A 28 -12.05 11.56 4.87
C TRP A 28 -11.28 11.43 3.56
N HIS A 29 -10.10 10.82 3.63
CA HIS A 29 -9.30 10.44 2.47
C HIS A 29 -9.42 8.93 2.26
N GLY A 30 -9.85 8.53 1.06
CA GLY A 30 -9.95 7.12 0.68
C GLY A 30 -8.61 6.59 0.21
N CYS A 31 -8.19 5.48 0.82
CA CYS A 31 -6.94 4.78 0.52
C CYS A 31 -7.16 3.27 0.59
N THR A 32 -6.12 2.51 0.34
CA THR A 32 -6.10 1.05 0.44
C THR A 32 -5.16 0.61 1.57
N SER A 33 -5.51 -0.45 2.31
CA SER A 33 -4.61 -1.04 3.31
C SER A 33 -3.43 -1.76 2.65
N GLY A 34 -2.25 -1.56 3.22
CA GLY A 34 -1.03 -2.28 2.89
C GLY A 34 -0.83 -3.54 3.74
N TYR A 35 0.42 -3.94 3.91
CA TYR A 35 0.79 -5.14 4.66
C TYR A 35 0.71 -4.95 6.18
N VAL A 36 0.76 -6.09 6.88
CA VAL A 36 1.06 -6.13 8.31
C VAL A 36 2.57 -6.12 8.49
N PHE A 37 3.04 -5.23 9.34
CA PHE A 37 4.43 -5.20 9.82
C PHE A 37 4.47 -5.59 11.29
N ALA A 38 5.53 -6.26 11.70
CA ALA A 38 5.75 -6.67 13.08
C ALA A 38 7.13 -6.20 13.56
N ASN A 39 7.18 -5.72 14.79
CA ASN A 39 8.43 -5.40 15.48
C ASN A 39 8.31 -5.77 16.98
N GLY A 40 9.32 -5.42 17.79
CA GLY A 40 9.30 -5.69 19.23
C GLY A 40 8.16 -5.04 20.03
N PHE A 41 7.42 -4.09 19.42
CA PHE A 41 6.29 -3.39 20.04
C PHE A 41 4.93 -3.93 19.61
N GLY A 42 4.88 -4.85 18.63
CA GLY A 42 3.64 -5.49 18.18
C GLY A 42 3.43 -5.50 16.67
N TYR A 43 2.15 -5.55 16.29
CA TYR A 43 1.71 -5.62 14.91
C TYR A 43 1.12 -4.29 14.45
N PHE A 44 1.49 -3.88 13.24
CA PHE A 44 1.08 -2.62 12.63
C PHE A 44 0.44 -2.89 11.26
N GLY A 45 -0.72 -2.31 11.05
CA GLY A 45 -1.29 -2.16 9.71
C GLY A 45 -0.64 -0.96 9.02
N SER A 46 -0.79 -0.89 7.70
CA SER A 46 -0.16 0.15 6.90
C SER A 46 -1.08 0.71 5.82
N THR A 47 -0.77 1.92 5.36
CA THR A 47 -1.30 2.55 4.15
C THR A 47 -0.26 3.53 3.60
N ALA A 48 -0.53 4.23 2.49
CA ALA A 48 0.41 5.25 2.00
C ALA A 48 0.54 6.43 2.98
N GLY A 49 1.73 6.98 3.09
CA GLY A 49 2.04 8.06 4.03
C GLY A 49 1.31 9.37 3.71
N HIS A 50 1.11 9.66 2.41
CA HIS A 50 0.36 10.85 1.98
C HIS A 50 -1.16 10.76 2.27
N CYS A 51 -1.68 9.58 2.66
CA CYS A 51 -3.09 9.42 3.05
C CYS A 51 -3.43 10.18 4.35
N GLY A 52 -2.45 10.44 5.21
CA GLY A 52 -2.67 11.16 6.46
C GLY A 52 -1.38 11.56 7.17
N ARG A 53 -1.50 12.08 8.38
CA ARG A 53 -0.41 12.51 9.25
C ARG A 53 -0.41 11.71 10.53
N VAL A 54 0.67 11.76 11.28
CA VAL A 54 0.71 11.21 12.65
C VAL A 54 -0.44 11.81 13.47
N ASN A 55 -1.16 10.97 14.18
CA ASN A 55 -2.38 11.21 14.96
C ASN A 55 -3.68 11.35 14.14
N ASP A 56 -3.67 11.29 12.81
CA ASP A 56 -4.91 11.18 12.04
C ASP A 56 -5.57 9.81 12.24
N GLY A 57 -6.89 9.79 12.41
CA GLY A 57 -7.66 8.56 12.65
C GLY A 57 -7.76 7.66 11.42
N VAL A 58 -7.60 6.36 11.61
CA VAL A 58 -7.69 5.34 10.57
C VAL A 58 -8.95 4.49 10.76
N VAL A 59 -9.74 4.35 9.69
CA VAL A 59 -10.95 3.53 9.63
C VAL A 59 -10.79 2.48 8.53
N ILE A 60 -11.10 1.23 8.85
CA ILE A 60 -11.12 0.11 7.89
C ILE A 60 -12.51 -0.53 7.94
N GLY A 61 -13.17 -0.56 6.78
CA GLY A 61 -14.58 -0.96 6.74
C GLY A 61 -15.43 -0.10 7.70
N PRO A 62 -16.17 -0.70 8.65
CA PRO A 62 -16.99 0.02 9.61
C PRO A 62 -16.25 0.41 10.91
N ALA A 63 -15.00 -0.05 11.11
CA ALA A 63 -14.32 0.05 12.40
C ALA A 63 -13.24 1.15 12.41
N ILE A 64 -13.21 1.96 13.47
CA ILE A 64 -12.05 2.79 13.82
C ILE A 64 -10.97 1.86 14.34
N VAL A 65 -9.81 1.85 13.69
CA VAL A 65 -8.71 0.92 14.01
C VAL A 65 -7.76 1.53 15.03
N ASP A 66 -7.22 2.69 14.70
CA ASP A 66 -6.25 3.44 15.53
C ASP A 66 -6.02 4.83 14.90
N VAL A 67 -4.97 5.49 15.32
CA VAL A 67 -4.40 6.67 14.66
C VAL A 67 -3.06 6.30 14.01
N ILE A 68 -2.63 7.07 13.01
CA ILE A 68 -1.30 6.91 12.43
C ILE A 68 -0.24 7.15 13.51
N ARG A 69 0.63 6.18 13.73
CA ARG A 69 1.69 6.20 14.74
C ARG A 69 3.05 6.60 14.19
N ALA A 70 3.34 6.19 12.94
CA ALA A 70 4.56 6.55 12.23
C ALA A 70 4.24 6.86 10.77
N ASN A 71 5.01 7.77 10.17
CA ASN A 71 4.78 8.21 8.80
C ASN A 71 6.08 8.63 8.12
N GLY A 72 6.52 7.86 7.14
CA GLY A 72 7.73 8.10 6.37
C GLY A 72 7.61 9.25 5.35
N TYR A 73 6.39 9.64 4.98
CA TYR A 73 6.15 10.77 4.08
C TYR A 73 6.34 12.14 4.77
N GLN A 74 6.11 12.23 6.08
CA GLN A 74 6.15 13.47 6.86
C GLN A 74 7.27 13.43 7.91
N PRO A 75 8.00 14.53 8.15
CA PRO A 75 7.99 15.86 7.49
C PRO A 75 9.05 16.03 6.39
N HIS A 76 9.71 14.95 5.96
CA HIS A 76 10.94 14.99 5.17
C HIS A 76 10.73 15.44 3.72
N ARG A 77 11.75 16.16 3.16
CA ARG A 77 11.84 16.46 1.74
C ARG A 77 12.19 15.21 0.92
N TRP A 78 13.07 14.38 1.47
CA TRP A 78 13.52 13.12 0.90
C TRP A 78 12.65 12.01 1.46
N VAL A 79 11.77 11.43 0.66
CA VAL A 79 10.84 10.40 1.08
C VAL A 79 11.37 9.05 0.64
N GLN A 80 12.03 8.33 1.55
CA GLN A 80 12.52 6.98 1.28
C GLN A 80 11.37 5.97 1.23
N ALA A 81 10.30 6.18 2.00
CA ALA A 81 9.09 5.40 1.93
C ALA A 81 7.85 6.27 2.15
N ASP A 82 6.94 6.28 1.20
CA ASP A 82 5.62 6.86 1.35
C ASP A 82 4.69 5.83 2.01
N ALA A 83 4.82 5.69 3.32
CA ALA A 83 4.04 4.76 4.11
C ALA A 83 3.69 5.35 5.47
N ALA A 84 2.52 4.98 5.99
CA ALA A 84 2.03 5.28 7.33
C ALA A 84 1.68 3.98 8.04
N LEU A 85 2.00 3.90 9.34
CA LEU A 85 1.76 2.74 10.19
C LEU A 85 0.79 3.10 11.30
N PHE A 86 -0.11 2.18 11.65
CA PHE A 86 -1.05 2.28 12.76
C PHE A 86 -1.11 0.96 13.53
N SER A 87 -1.35 1.01 14.85
CA SER A 87 -1.27 -0.19 15.69
C SER A 87 -2.49 -1.10 15.51
N LEU A 88 -2.25 -2.38 15.34
CA LEU A 88 -3.26 -3.44 15.45
C LEU A 88 -3.26 -4.05 16.85
N SER A 89 -2.08 -4.15 17.47
CA SER A 89 -1.90 -4.74 18.80
C SER A 89 -2.54 -3.90 19.91
N ALA A 90 -2.52 -2.56 19.79
CA ALA A 90 -3.08 -1.67 20.81
C ALA A 90 -4.57 -1.93 21.10
N HIS A 91 -5.31 -2.48 20.13
CA HIS A 91 -6.73 -2.77 20.23
C HIS A 91 -7.06 -4.26 20.05
N GLY A 92 -6.05 -5.13 20.04
CA GLY A 92 -6.23 -6.59 19.90
C GLY A 92 -6.84 -7.01 18.55
N TRP A 93 -6.62 -6.23 17.49
CA TRP A 93 -7.18 -6.55 16.17
C TRP A 93 -6.55 -7.80 15.56
N ALA A 94 -7.39 -8.74 15.17
CA ALA A 94 -6.96 -9.91 14.39
C ALA A 94 -6.37 -9.45 13.04
N HIS A 95 -5.28 -10.09 12.62
CA HIS A 95 -4.58 -9.80 11.37
C HIS A 95 -4.10 -11.09 10.70
N ARG A 96 -3.86 -11.02 9.40
CA ARG A 96 -3.34 -12.13 8.59
C ARG A 96 -2.34 -11.61 7.56
N SER A 97 -1.30 -12.40 7.28
CA SER A 97 -0.37 -12.14 6.17
C SER A 97 -1.01 -12.52 4.83
N GLU A 98 -2.08 -11.83 4.47
CA GLU A 98 -2.88 -12.09 3.26
C GLU A 98 -3.12 -10.82 2.47
N ILE A 99 -3.33 -10.99 1.16
CA ILE A 99 -3.77 -9.94 0.24
C ILE A 99 -5.17 -10.29 -0.25
N ARG A 100 -6.09 -9.34 -0.16
CA ARG A 100 -7.39 -9.39 -0.84
C ARG A 100 -7.20 -8.97 -2.29
N ALA A 101 -7.08 -9.93 -3.18
CA ALA A 101 -6.77 -9.73 -4.59
C ALA A 101 -7.98 -9.98 -5.49
N GLY A 102 -7.84 -9.62 -6.78
CA GLY A 102 -8.87 -9.81 -7.80
C GLY A 102 -10.06 -8.87 -7.64
N VAL A 103 -11.03 -9.02 -8.53
CA VAL A 103 -12.25 -8.20 -8.54
C VAL A 103 -13.03 -8.38 -7.24
N GLY A 104 -13.39 -7.27 -6.58
CA GLY A 104 -14.10 -7.27 -5.31
C GLY A 104 -13.28 -7.81 -4.13
N GLY A 105 -11.97 -8.09 -4.27
CA GLY A 105 -11.16 -8.71 -3.22
C GLY A 105 -11.52 -10.18 -2.93
N ARG A 106 -12.15 -10.86 -3.89
CA ARG A 106 -12.66 -12.23 -3.72
C ARG A 106 -11.58 -13.29 -3.70
N SER A 107 -10.42 -13.01 -4.29
CA SER A 107 -9.27 -13.90 -4.22
C SER A 107 -8.41 -13.56 -3.02
N GLN A 108 -7.92 -14.56 -2.31
CA GLN A 108 -6.98 -14.41 -1.22
C GLN A 108 -5.63 -14.97 -1.63
N ARG A 109 -4.55 -14.28 -1.22
CA ARG A 109 -3.19 -14.74 -1.41
C ARG A 109 -2.42 -14.62 -0.11
N THR A 110 -1.89 -15.72 0.37
CA THR A 110 -1.00 -15.73 1.53
C THR A 110 0.36 -15.15 1.14
N VAL A 111 0.84 -14.18 1.87
CA VAL A 111 2.20 -13.63 1.71
C VAL A 111 3.19 -14.58 2.36
N THR A 112 4.08 -15.15 1.55
CA THR A 112 5.04 -16.18 1.98
C THR A 112 6.49 -15.69 2.00
N GLY A 113 6.71 -14.43 1.64
CA GLY A 113 8.03 -13.80 1.62
C GLY A 113 7.94 -12.35 1.14
N LYS A 114 9.08 -11.71 1.11
CA LYS A 114 9.23 -10.33 0.60
C LYS A 114 10.45 -10.20 -0.29
N TYR A 115 10.38 -9.29 -1.25
CA TYR A 115 11.53 -8.85 -2.03
C TYR A 115 12.36 -7.85 -1.21
N ARG A 116 13.68 -7.96 -1.32
CA ARG A 116 14.61 -6.88 -0.98
C ARG A 116 14.76 -5.93 -2.17
N ASN A 117 15.20 -4.70 -1.93
CA ASN A 117 15.41 -3.70 -2.98
C ASN A 117 16.29 -4.24 -4.13
N ALA A 118 17.38 -4.91 -3.78
CA ALA A 118 18.31 -5.50 -4.76
C ALA A 118 17.69 -6.58 -5.67
N GLN A 119 16.56 -7.14 -5.28
CA GLN A 119 15.83 -8.17 -6.05
C GLN A 119 14.76 -7.57 -6.97
N ILE A 120 14.43 -6.29 -6.79
CA ILE A 120 13.46 -5.58 -7.62
C ILE A 120 14.25 -4.93 -8.77
N GLY A 121 14.22 -5.53 -9.93
CA GLY A 121 14.89 -5.08 -11.15
C GLY A 121 13.91 -4.81 -12.29
N ASN A 122 14.36 -4.06 -13.30
CA ASN A 122 13.58 -3.82 -14.52
C ASN A 122 13.21 -5.16 -15.18
N GLY A 123 11.99 -5.25 -15.69
CA GLY A 123 11.43 -6.46 -16.29
C GLY A 123 10.79 -7.44 -15.30
N LEU A 124 10.98 -7.30 -13.97
CA LEU A 124 10.27 -8.10 -12.98
C LEU A 124 8.78 -7.81 -13.07
N GLU A 125 7.97 -8.83 -13.38
CA GLU A 125 6.51 -8.68 -13.36
C GLU A 125 5.99 -8.64 -11.93
N LEU A 126 5.28 -7.56 -11.59
CA LEU A 126 4.60 -7.34 -10.32
C LEU A 126 3.16 -6.95 -10.56
N CYS A 127 2.31 -7.33 -9.62
CA CYS A 127 0.90 -6.94 -9.60
C CYS A 127 0.66 -5.95 -8.46
N PHE A 128 -0.35 -5.09 -8.58
CA PHE A 128 -0.86 -4.33 -7.44
C PHE A 128 -2.36 -4.52 -7.27
N GLN A 129 -2.83 -4.28 -6.08
CA GLN A 129 -4.23 -4.32 -5.75
C GLN A 129 -4.64 -3.05 -5.03
N GLY A 130 -5.54 -2.31 -5.65
CA GLY A 130 -6.17 -1.13 -5.05
C GLY A 130 -7.68 -1.33 -4.91
N VAL A 131 -8.30 -0.55 -4.05
CA VAL A 131 -9.77 -0.58 -3.87
C VAL A 131 -10.50 0.09 -5.02
N THR A 132 -9.86 0.99 -5.74
CA THR A 132 -10.45 1.72 -6.88
C THR A 132 -10.25 0.98 -8.19
N SER A 133 -9.03 0.55 -8.50
CA SER A 133 -8.75 -0.26 -9.69
C SER A 133 -9.43 -1.62 -9.65
N ASP A 134 -9.66 -2.15 -8.46
CA ASP A 134 -10.45 -3.35 -8.18
C ASP A 134 -10.10 -4.59 -9.02
N SER A 135 -8.88 -4.69 -9.49
CA SER A 135 -8.36 -5.81 -10.28
C SER A 135 -6.88 -6.03 -9.95
N GLY A 136 -6.41 -7.27 -10.12
CA GLY A 136 -4.99 -7.58 -10.02
C GLY A 136 -4.27 -7.09 -11.27
N ASN A 137 -3.81 -5.85 -11.28
CA ASN A 137 -3.11 -5.24 -12.40
C ASN A 137 -1.64 -5.62 -12.35
N CYS A 138 -1.19 -6.44 -13.30
CA CYS A 138 0.19 -6.91 -13.38
C CYS A 138 0.91 -6.22 -14.54
N ALA A 139 2.16 -5.83 -14.32
CA ALA A 139 3.00 -5.21 -15.33
C ALA A 139 4.48 -5.32 -14.95
N PRO A 140 5.41 -5.22 -15.92
CA PRO A 140 6.82 -5.21 -15.63
C PRO A 140 7.25 -3.94 -14.89
N VAL A 141 8.21 -4.08 -13.99
CA VAL A 141 8.97 -2.96 -13.43
C VAL A 141 9.74 -2.29 -14.55
N VAL A 142 9.55 -0.99 -14.71
CA VAL A 142 10.21 -0.17 -15.72
C VAL A 142 11.21 0.82 -15.13
N ARG A 143 11.09 1.07 -13.83
CA ARG A 143 12.04 1.82 -13.02
C ARG A 143 12.22 1.12 -11.68
N ALA A 144 13.44 0.75 -11.36
CA ALA A 144 13.76 0.05 -10.13
C ALA A 144 14.64 0.93 -9.24
N ASN A 145 14.20 1.14 -7.98
CA ASN A 145 14.99 1.73 -6.90
C ASN A 145 15.64 3.07 -7.28
N GLN A 146 14.85 4.02 -7.73
CA GLN A 146 15.33 5.33 -8.21
C GLN A 146 14.70 6.48 -7.43
N TRP A 147 15.48 7.55 -7.27
CA TRP A 147 14.94 8.83 -6.83
C TRP A 147 14.15 9.47 -7.97
N ILE A 148 12.90 9.80 -7.71
CA ILE A 148 11.99 10.44 -8.67
C ILE A 148 11.57 11.78 -8.06
N CYS A 149 11.87 12.86 -8.78
CA CYS A 149 11.36 14.20 -8.47
C CYS A 149 9.97 14.35 -9.08
N CYS A 150 9.11 15.17 -8.63
CA CYS A 150 8.85 15.76 -7.33
C CYS A 150 7.32 15.88 -7.25
N ASP A 151 6.72 15.81 -6.05
CA ASP A 151 5.32 16.21 -5.92
C ASP A 151 5.18 17.75 -5.96
N ALA A 152 3.94 18.24 -5.84
CA ALA A 152 3.65 19.67 -5.81
C ALA A 152 4.29 20.41 -4.62
N ALA A 153 4.71 19.68 -3.57
CA ALA A 153 5.42 20.21 -2.41
C ALA A 153 6.95 20.14 -2.56
N GLY A 154 7.46 19.68 -3.72
CA GLY A 154 8.89 19.56 -4.00
C GLY A 154 9.56 18.38 -3.28
N LYS A 155 8.78 17.38 -2.87
CA LYS A 155 9.32 16.16 -2.25
C LYS A 155 9.87 15.22 -3.30
N GLU A 156 11.02 14.64 -3.00
CA GLU A 156 11.67 13.62 -3.81
C GLU A 156 11.43 12.24 -3.20
N PHE A 157 11.18 11.24 -4.04
CA PHE A 157 10.75 9.92 -3.62
C PHE A 157 11.70 8.84 -4.12
N TYR A 158 12.00 7.88 -3.25
CA TYR A 158 12.71 6.67 -3.63
C TYR A 158 11.71 5.57 -3.98
N TYR A 159 11.53 5.31 -5.28
CA TYR A 159 10.50 4.42 -5.79
C TYR A 159 11.01 3.36 -6.76
N SER A 160 10.21 2.29 -6.87
CA SER A 160 10.15 1.45 -8.06
C SER A 160 8.79 1.66 -8.74
N CYS A 161 8.74 1.56 -10.08
CA CYS A 161 7.51 1.80 -10.83
C CYS A 161 7.26 0.67 -11.83
N ILE A 162 5.97 0.27 -11.95
CA ILE A 162 5.48 -0.67 -12.97
C ILE A 162 4.73 0.07 -14.08
N SER A 163 4.73 -0.49 -15.29
CA SER A 163 4.14 0.11 -16.50
C SER A 163 2.60 -0.03 -16.57
N HIS A 164 1.91 0.16 -15.46
CA HIS A 164 0.46 0.15 -15.36
C HIS A 164 -0.01 1.28 -14.45
N PRO A 165 -1.00 2.10 -14.83
CA PRO A 165 -1.47 3.21 -13.99
C PRO A 165 -2.34 2.72 -12.82
N SER A 166 -2.14 3.32 -11.64
CA SER A 166 -3.08 3.27 -10.54
C SER A 166 -4.09 4.43 -10.58
N LEU A 167 -5.16 4.31 -9.82
CA LEU A 167 -6.21 5.30 -9.68
C LEU A 167 -6.20 5.92 -8.27
N PRO A 168 -6.77 7.14 -8.11
CA PRO A 168 -6.97 7.72 -6.78
C PRO A 168 -7.75 6.74 -5.88
N GLY A 169 -7.24 6.50 -4.66
CA GLY A 169 -7.76 5.52 -3.72
C GLY A 169 -7.01 4.18 -3.70
N ASP A 170 -6.17 3.88 -4.70
CA ASP A 170 -5.30 2.70 -4.70
C ASP A 170 -4.06 2.88 -3.81
N SER A 171 -3.79 4.11 -3.39
CA SER A 171 -2.68 4.48 -2.49
C SER A 171 -2.64 3.60 -1.25
N GLY A 172 -1.50 3.01 -0.93
CA GLY A 172 -1.30 2.07 0.16
C GLY A 172 -1.57 0.62 -0.20
N GLY A 173 -2.20 0.35 -1.34
CA GLY A 173 -2.49 -1.01 -1.79
C GLY A 173 -1.24 -1.86 -2.00
N PRO A 174 -1.31 -3.19 -1.76
CA PRO A 174 -0.15 -4.07 -1.85
C PRO A 174 0.34 -4.21 -3.29
N VAL A 175 1.66 -4.17 -3.45
CA VAL A 175 2.38 -4.55 -4.68
C VAL A 175 3.07 -5.88 -4.42
N TYR A 176 2.83 -6.87 -5.28
CA TYR A 176 3.24 -8.25 -5.03
C TYR A 176 3.52 -9.02 -6.33
N ARG A 177 4.23 -10.13 -6.21
CA ARG A 177 4.34 -11.14 -7.27
C ARG A 177 3.52 -12.36 -6.90
N PRO A 178 2.54 -12.79 -7.69
CA PRO A 178 1.94 -14.11 -7.54
C PRO A 178 2.96 -15.18 -7.94
N VAL A 179 3.17 -16.19 -7.09
CA VAL A 179 4.17 -17.26 -7.34
C VAL A 179 3.53 -18.62 -7.54
N GLU A 180 2.43 -18.89 -6.85
CA GLU A 180 1.65 -20.13 -6.93
C GLU A 180 0.17 -19.80 -6.68
N PRO A 181 -0.76 -20.68 -6.99
CA PRO A 181 -2.16 -20.52 -6.61
C PRO A 181 -2.30 -20.19 -5.11
N GLY A 182 -2.93 -19.05 -4.81
CA GLY A 182 -3.14 -18.60 -3.43
C GLY A 182 -1.92 -18.06 -2.67
N ARG A 183 -0.74 -17.91 -3.31
CA ARG A 183 0.50 -17.42 -2.66
C ARG A 183 1.07 -16.20 -3.38
N ALA A 184 1.78 -15.36 -2.63
CA ALA A 184 2.43 -14.16 -3.15
C ALA A 184 3.71 -13.81 -2.38
N ILE A 185 4.62 -13.11 -3.06
CA ILE A 185 5.79 -12.44 -2.46
C ILE A 185 5.51 -10.94 -2.42
N ALA A 186 5.61 -10.32 -1.25
CA ALA A 186 5.41 -8.88 -1.09
C ALA A 186 6.57 -8.10 -1.74
N ALA A 187 6.24 -7.02 -2.47
CA ALA A 187 7.24 -6.15 -3.09
C ALA A 187 7.18 -4.72 -2.54
N GLY A 188 6.00 -4.19 -2.27
CA GLY A 188 5.85 -2.82 -1.79
C GLY A 188 4.40 -2.39 -1.62
N MET A 189 4.19 -1.08 -1.51
CA MET A 189 2.86 -0.47 -1.44
C MET A 189 2.74 0.68 -2.44
N VAL A 190 1.60 0.73 -3.13
CA VAL A 190 1.27 1.80 -4.08
C VAL A 190 1.38 3.15 -3.38
N SER A 191 2.13 4.06 -4.00
CA SER A 191 2.25 5.44 -3.55
C SER A 191 1.53 6.39 -4.52
N SER A 192 2.00 6.45 -5.76
CA SER A 192 1.51 7.45 -6.71
C SER A 192 1.45 6.91 -8.13
N SER A 193 0.72 7.63 -8.98
CA SER A 193 0.78 7.45 -10.42
C SER A 193 1.54 8.62 -11.02
N VAL A 194 2.60 8.33 -11.78
CA VAL A 194 3.42 9.34 -12.45
C VAL A 194 3.35 9.17 -13.96
N THR A 195 3.53 10.27 -14.70
CA THR A 195 3.64 10.23 -16.16
C THR A 195 5.06 10.60 -16.57
N VAL A 196 5.73 9.71 -17.28
CA VAL A 196 7.06 9.93 -17.79
C VAL A 196 7.08 9.61 -19.29
N ASN A 197 7.51 10.59 -20.10
CA ASN A 197 7.53 10.47 -21.56
C ASN A 197 6.17 10.02 -22.14
N GLY A 198 5.06 10.56 -21.60
CA GLY A 198 3.70 10.22 -22.03
C GLY A 198 3.17 8.88 -21.51
N THR A 199 3.98 8.07 -20.86
CA THR A 199 3.55 6.79 -20.26
C THR A 199 3.21 6.98 -18.79
N ARG A 200 1.97 6.63 -18.42
CA ARG A 200 1.52 6.65 -17.02
C ARG A 200 1.86 5.32 -16.35
N MET A 201 2.47 5.38 -15.18
CA MET A 201 2.95 4.22 -14.43
C MET A 201 2.62 4.35 -12.95
N THR A 202 2.50 3.23 -12.25
CA THR A 202 2.31 3.18 -10.81
C THR A 202 3.67 3.07 -10.13
N CYS A 203 3.97 4.01 -9.24
CA CYS A 203 5.15 3.97 -8.41
C CYS A 203 4.80 3.53 -6.98
N PHE A 204 5.71 2.80 -6.35
CA PHE A 204 5.49 2.18 -5.06
C PHE A 204 6.74 2.27 -4.18
N SER A 205 6.52 2.39 -2.87
CA SER A 205 7.54 2.22 -1.86
C SER A 205 7.76 0.73 -1.62
N THR A 206 9.01 0.28 -1.62
CA THR A 206 9.35 -1.13 -1.41
C THR A 206 9.10 -1.54 0.05
N VAL A 207 8.83 -2.83 0.31
CA VAL A 207 8.66 -3.34 1.67
C VAL A 207 9.90 -3.05 2.53
N GLU A 208 11.10 -3.26 1.97
CA GLU A 208 12.35 -3.00 2.69
C GLU A 208 12.48 -1.52 3.09
N SER A 209 12.09 -0.57 2.23
CA SER A 209 12.10 0.86 2.58
C SER A 209 11.10 1.21 3.68
N ILE A 210 9.95 0.52 3.71
CA ILE A 210 8.92 0.74 4.74
C ILE A 210 9.35 0.23 6.11
N GLU A 211 10.14 -0.82 6.18
CA GLU A 211 10.64 -1.39 7.43
C GLU A 211 11.57 -0.46 8.22
N TYR A 212 12.03 0.64 7.63
CA TYR A 212 12.84 1.66 8.29
C TYR A 212 12.02 2.82 8.90
N ILE A 213 10.69 2.80 8.80
CA ILE A 213 9.79 3.77 9.44
C ILE A 213 9.50 3.33 10.88
#